data_c070abe26d4a5a194d3e8230369dcb84
#
_entry.id   c070abe26d4a5a194d3e8230369dcb84
#
_cell.length_a   1.000
_cell.length_b   1.000
_cell.length_c   1.000
_cell.angle_alpha   90.00
_cell.angle_beta   90.00
_cell.angle_gamma   90.00
#
_symmetry.space_group_name_H-M   'P 1'
#
loop_
_entity.id
_entity.type
_entity.pdbx_description
1 polymer ?
#
loop_
_entity_poly.entity_id
_entity_poly.type
_entity_poly.pdbx_seq_one_letter_code
_entity_poly.pdbx_strand_id
1 'polypeptide(L)'
;MSYQVLARKYRPQRFSEVIGQEHVTRTLKNAIEQQRIAHGYIFSGHRGIGKTTIARILAMALNCRATDQPNPEPCGVCESCVEVRAGSSVDVIEIDAATNRGIDEIRELRDAARYRPARDRFKIYILDEAHQITDAAFNALLKTLEEPPPHIIFMMATTQAEDIPQTIRSRCQHFSFHAVKFDEIVGQLGAIAAKENIQTDDEALAVLAEAGDGSMRDALSIMDQAIACCGTKLSGELVRNLVGNVGSEVFEDLMGTVERGSSEEALRTLDRLMTEGHNPAHFARQLVRFLRNTVVAKVAGHDSPLLQISADERARVGRVATQFSEEELARFLQIMLRTFDELGYRQEQRFHLELGVLKLVHAQRILPLEQILSQVGGEAQKSSESQRVAAARPTPVSASSAATPGLGSAPRQPSPVSPFEADRARKGRSFDPEMSATPSAPVQAQTSATATAVAVEEPQPSEDPGTILGHVVVALEKSPGGDNLASTLAEGTAAIQGNELVITVARPQSVIPFMMNAEQKQIATAAATSVAGRTLKVTIVGGAKPDANGSAATVVRPRNGASARSRAAEDPIVQRMREKFGAEIRTVIDHRDKN
;
A
#
# COMPACT_ATOMS: atom_id res chain seq x y z
N MET A 1 -24.17 5.77 -34.39
CA MET A 1 -24.22 5.26 -33.00
C MET A 1 -22.90 5.63 -32.35
N SER A 2 -22.91 6.16 -31.12
CA SER A 2 -21.65 6.41 -30.41
C SER A 2 -21.02 5.07 -30.02
N TYR A 3 -19.72 4.92 -30.23
CA TYR A 3 -18.95 3.76 -29.80
C TYR A 3 -19.06 3.57 -28.28
N GLN A 4 -19.29 2.33 -27.85
CA GLN A 4 -19.38 1.97 -26.44
C GLN A 4 -18.35 0.90 -26.13
N VAL A 5 -17.48 1.16 -25.14
CA VAL A 5 -16.43 0.25 -24.66
C VAL A 5 -17.03 -1.10 -24.26
N LEU A 6 -16.37 -2.21 -24.62
CA LEU A 6 -16.87 -3.58 -24.38
C LEU A 6 -17.21 -3.84 -22.93
N ALA A 7 -16.40 -3.38 -21.99
CA ALA A 7 -16.64 -3.51 -20.55
C ALA A 7 -17.95 -2.86 -20.08
N ARG A 8 -18.46 -1.84 -20.81
CA ARG A 8 -19.75 -1.21 -20.54
C ARG A 8 -20.88 -1.88 -21.31
N LYS A 9 -20.65 -2.22 -22.60
CA LYS A 9 -21.62 -2.86 -23.49
C LYS A 9 -22.06 -4.24 -22.98
N TYR A 10 -21.11 -5.04 -22.50
CA TYR A 10 -21.31 -6.40 -21.98
C TYR A 10 -21.43 -6.50 -20.46
N ARG A 11 -21.71 -5.38 -19.80
CA ARG A 11 -21.95 -5.38 -18.34
C ARG A 11 -23.22 -6.18 -18.02
N PRO A 12 -23.16 -7.23 -17.17
CA PRO A 12 -24.31 -8.03 -16.80
C PRO A 12 -25.49 -7.19 -16.31
N GLN A 13 -26.69 -7.54 -16.73
CA GLN A 13 -27.94 -6.87 -16.38
C GLN A 13 -28.84 -7.75 -15.51
N ARG A 14 -28.53 -9.04 -15.39
CA ARG A 14 -29.26 -10.04 -14.60
C ARG A 14 -28.27 -10.85 -13.78
N PHE A 15 -28.76 -11.43 -12.68
CA PHE A 15 -27.92 -12.30 -11.86
C PHE A 15 -27.45 -13.55 -12.61
N SER A 16 -28.26 -14.06 -13.55
CA SER A 16 -27.91 -15.20 -14.41
C SER A 16 -26.76 -14.94 -15.39
N GLU A 17 -26.43 -13.69 -15.66
CA GLU A 17 -25.34 -13.27 -16.56
C GLU A 17 -24.02 -13.04 -15.82
N VAL A 18 -24.04 -13.06 -14.48
CA VAL A 18 -22.84 -12.81 -13.68
C VAL A 18 -22.03 -14.09 -13.55
N ILE A 19 -20.73 -14.01 -13.87
CA ILE A 19 -19.80 -15.14 -13.91
C ILE A 19 -18.94 -15.15 -12.65
N GLY A 20 -18.66 -16.35 -12.12
CA GLY A 20 -17.72 -16.60 -11.02
C GLY A 20 -18.22 -16.16 -9.63
N GLN A 21 -19.49 -15.74 -9.49
CA GLN A 21 -20.04 -15.25 -8.23
C GLN A 21 -21.36 -15.99 -7.84
N GLU A 22 -21.47 -17.29 -8.13
CA GLU A 22 -22.70 -18.06 -7.93
C GLU A 22 -23.16 -18.07 -6.47
N HIS A 23 -22.23 -18.07 -5.52
CA HIS A 23 -22.53 -18.03 -4.08
C HIS A 23 -23.23 -16.72 -3.68
N VAL A 24 -22.82 -15.58 -4.26
CA VAL A 24 -23.44 -14.27 -4.01
C VAL A 24 -24.79 -14.19 -4.70
N THR A 25 -24.83 -14.48 -6.02
CA THR A 25 -26.05 -14.35 -6.83
C THR A 25 -27.17 -15.26 -6.32
N ARG A 26 -26.85 -16.52 -5.94
CA ARG A 26 -27.80 -17.47 -5.37
C ARG A 26 -28.35 -16.97 -4.02
N THR A 27 -27.47 -16.46 -3.14
CA THR A 27 -27.91 -15.96 -1.82
C THR A 27 -28.82 -14.74 -1.97
N LEU A 28 -28.49 -13.80 -2.87
CA LEU A 28 -29.31 -12.61 -3.11
C LEU A 28 -30.65 -12.96 -3.75
N LYS A 29 -30.69 -13.88 -4.72
CA LYS A 29 -31.96 -14.38 -5.29
C LYS A 29 -32.86 -14.99 -4.24
N ASN A 30 -32.33 -15.90 -3.41
CA ASN A 30 -33.07 -16.51 -2.33
C ASN A 30 -33.58 -15.49 -1.31
N ALA A 31 -32.78 -14.46 -0.98
CA ALA A 31 -33.20 -13.38 -0.07
C ALA A 31 -34.37 -12.57 -0.65
N ILE A 32 -34.37 -12.30 -1.97
CA ILE A 32 -35.46 -11.62 -2.65
C ILE A 32 -36.73 -12.49 -2.66
N GLU A 33 -36.62 -13.77 -3.03
CA GLU A 33 -37.74 -14.72 -3.07
C GLU A 33 -38.39 -14.90 -1.70
N GLN A 34 -37.56 -14.92 -0.63
CA GLN A 34 -38.04 -15.05 0.74
C GLN A 34 -38.45 -13.72 1.38
N GLN A 35 -38.36 -12.60 0.66
CA GLN A 35 -38.61 -11.24 1.16
C GLN A 35 -37.76 -10.86 2.39
N ARG A 36 -36.55 -11.43 2.50
CA ARG A 36 -35.58 -11.16 3.57
C ARG A 36 -34.50 -10.20 3.08
N ILE A 37 -34.92 -8.98 2.77
CA ILE A 37 -34.06 -7.93 2.23
C ILE A 37 -33.41 -7.19 3.41
N ALA A 38 -32.07 -7.14 3.44
CA ALA A 38 -31.33 -6.37 4.43
C ALA A 38 -31.35 -4.88 4.07
N HIS A 39 -31.22 -4.03 5.08
CA HIS A 39 -31.10 -2.58 4.89
C HIS A 39 -29.69 -2.13 4.53
N GLY A 40 -28.66 -2.97 4.72
CA GLY A 40 -27.27 -2.67 4.40
C GLY A 40 -26.55 -3.90 3.83
N TYR A 41 -25.82 -3.66 2.76
CA TYR A 41 -24.98 -4.67 2.06
C TYR A 41 -23.57 -4.14 1.92
N ILE A 42 -22.56 -5.01 2.12
CA ILE A 42 -21.17 -4.74 1.83
C ILE A 42 -20.69 -5.77 0.81
N PHE A 43 -20.25 -5.32 -0.34
CA PHE A 43 -19.67 -6.11 -1.41
C PHE A 43 -18.16 -5.86 -1.44
N SER A 44 -17.36 -6.82 -0.99
CA SER A 44 -15.90 -6.69 -0.92
C SER A 44 -15.18 -7.61 -1.90
N GLY A 45 -13.99 -7.22 -2.30
CA GLY A 45 -13.10 -8.01 -3.14
C GLY A 45 -12.37 -7.18 -4.19
N HIS A 46 -11.54 -7.82 -5.00
CA HIS A 46 -10.65 -7.16 -5.96
C HIS A 46 -11.42 -6.24 -6.94
N ARG A 47 -10.70 -5.30 -7.57
CA ARG A 47 -11.28 -4.40 -8.58
C ARG A 47 -11.76 -5.19 -9.81
N GLY A 48 -12.86 -4.74 -10.44
CA GLY A 48 -13.31 -5.24 -11.74
C GLY A 48 -14.00 -6.61 -11.74
N ILE A 49 -14.25 -7.23 -10.57
CA ILE A 49 -14.89 -8.56 -10.43
C ILE A 49 -16.43 -8.52 -10.34
N GLY A 50 -17.06 -7.34 -10.48
CA GLY A 50 -18.52 -7.22 -10.57
C GLY A 50 -19.24 -6.69 -9.34
N LYS A 51 -18.57 -6.17 -8.29
CA LYS A 51 -19.21 -5.63 -7.07
C LYS A 51 -20.30 -4.61 -7.36
N THR A 52 -19.96 -3.50 -8.01
CA THR A 52 -20.92 -2.43 -8.38
C THR A 52 -21.95 -2.92 -9.40
N THR A 53 -21.60 -3.90 -10.22
CA THR A 53 -22.54 -4.54 -11.16
C THR A 53 -23.63 -5.30 -10.41
N ILE A 54 -23.27 -6.13 -9.43
CA ILE A 54 -24.26 -6.85 -8.60
C ILE A 54 -25.08 -5.87 -7.77
N ALA A 55 -24.50 -4.79 -7.23
CA ALA A 55 -25.26 -3.74 -6.54
C ALA A 55 -26.34 -3.14 -7.45
N ARG A 56 -26.02 -2.83 -8.70
CA ARG A 56 -27.01 -2.32 -9.68
C ARG A 56 -28.06 -3.37 -10.06
N ILE A 57 -27.67 -4.63 -10.23
CA ILE A 57 -28.62 -5.72 -10.54
C ILE A 57 -29.57 -5.90 -9.34
N LEU A 58 -29.06 -5.88 -8.12
CA LEU A 58 -29.88 -5.95 -6.91
C LEU A 58 -30.84 -4.74 -6.83
N ALA A 59 -30.38 -3.53 -7.10
CA ALA A 59 -31.22 -2.35 -7.15
C ALA A 59 -32.34 -2.47 -8.21
N MET A 60 -32.00 -2.97 -9.41
CA MET A 60 -33.00 -3.26 -10.45
C MET A 60 -34.00 -4.33 -10.01
N ALA A 61 -33.53 -5.41 -9.35
CA ALA A 61 -34.37 -6.50 -8.87
C ALA A 61 -35.40 -6.04 -7.81
N LEU A 62 -34.94 -5.19 -6.89
CA LEU A 62 -35.76 -4.63 -5.82
C LEU A 62 -36.82 -3.63 -6.34
N ASN A 63 -36.46 -2.81 -7.32
CA ASN A 63 -37.30 -1.74 -7.87
C ASN A 63 -37.97 -2.10 -9.20
N CYS A 64 -37.80 -3.35 -9.71
CA CYS A 64 -38.41 -3.78 -10.97
C CYS A 64 -39.94 -3.70 -10.91
N ARG A 65 -40.53 -2.92 -11.86
CA ARG A 65 -41.98 -2.66 -11.92
C ARG A 65 -42.76 -3.69 -12.76
N ALA A 66 -42.09 -4.73 -13.25
CA ALA A 66 -42.76 -5.81 -13.98
C ALA A 66 -43.65 -6.68 -13.10
N THR A 67 -43.41 -6.64 -11.78
CA THR A 67 -44.15 -7.38 -10.74
C THR A 67 -44.46 -6.45 -9.58
N ASP A 68 -45.51 -6.76 -8.78
CA ASP A 68 -45.87 -5.97 -7.59
C ASP A 68 -44.89 -6.17 -6.43
N GLN A 69 -44.06 -7.18 -6.47
CA GLN A 69 -43.04 -7.49 -5.47
C GLN A 69 -41.63 -7.47 -6.10
N PRO A 70 -40.55 -7.36 -5.32
CA PRO A 70 -39.20 -7.51 -5.80
C PRO A 70 -39.03 -8.80 -6.62
N ASN A 71 -38.34 -8.69 -7.76
CA ASN A 71 -38.18 -9.80 -8.70
C ASN A 71 -36.72 -10.25 -8.70
N PRO A 72 -36.40 -11.52 -8.38
CA PRO A 72 -35.03 -12.03 -8.37
C PRO A 72 -34.32 -11.92 -9.74
N GLU A 73 -35.08 -11.87 -10.85
CA GLU A 73 -34.53 -11.57 -12.18
C GLU A 73 -35.19 -10.29 -12.75
N PRO A 74 -34.47 -9.15 -12.73
CA PRO A 74 -35.04 -7.89 -13.24
C PRO A 74 -35.39 -7.99 -14.72
N CYS A 75 -36.51 -7.39 -15.12
CA CYS A 75 -37.00 -7.48 -16.50
C CYS A 75 -36.10 -6.76 -17.51
N GLY A 76 -35.32 -5.74 -17.10
CA GLY A 76 -34.42 -4.96 -17.93
C GLY A 76 -35.07 -3.96 -18.90
N VAL A 77 -36.41 -3.94 -18.99
CA VAL A 77 -37.18 -3.14 -19.96
C VAL A 77 -38.13 -2.11 -19.33
N CYS A 78 -38.52 -2.28 -18.07
CA CYS A 78 -39.33 -1.26 -17.39
C CYS A 78 -38.51 0.01 -17.13
N GLU A 79 -39.20 1.11 -16.92
CA GLU A 79 -38.63 2.45 -16.74
C GLU A 79 -37.55 2.45 -15.62
N SER A 80 -37.85 1.89 -14.43
CA SER A 80 -36.92 1.78 -13.34
C SER A 80 -35.64 0.99 -13.73
N CYS A 81 -35.77 -0.19 -14.37
CA CYS A 81 -34.61 -0.95 -14.84
C CYS A 81 -33.76 -0.19 -15.86
N VAL A 82 -34.40 0.55 -16.78
CA VAL A 82 -33.69 1.32 -17.82
C VAL A 82 -32.93 2.48 -17.19
N GLU A 83 -33.56 3.21 -16.27
CA GLU A 83 -32.93 4.34 -15.57
C GLU A 83 -31.78 3.92 -14.65
N VAL A 84 -31.95 2.84 -13.87
CA VAL A 84 -30.87 2.30 -13.03
C VAL A 84 -29.69 1.88 -13.90
N ARG A 85 -29.93 1.23 -15.05
CA ARG A 85 -28.87 0.88 -16.00
C ARG A 85 -28.17 2.11 -16.57
N ALA A 86 -28.92 3.18 -16.85
CA ALA A 86 -28.37 4.44 -17.36
C ALA A 86 -27.66 5.26 -16.27
N GLY A 87 -27.92 4.99 -14.98
CA GLY A 87 -27.43 5.77 -13.85
C GLY A 87 -28.19 7.10 -13.67
N SER A 88 -29.44 7.19 -14.14
CA SER A 88 -30.30 8.38 -14.11
C SER A 88 -31.52 8.23 -13.21
N SER A 89 -31.62 7.15 -12.43
CA SER A 89 -32.73 6.91 -11.52
C SER A 89 -32.72 7.89 -10.36
N VAL A 90 -33.89 8.43 -10.02
CA VAL A 90 -34.08 9.35 -8.88
C VAL A 90 -34.04 8.60 -7.54
N ASP A 91 -34.46 7.34 -7.53
CA ASP A 91 -34.59 6.51 -6.33
C ASP A 91 -33.38 5.56 -6.13
N VAL A 92 -32.48 5.45 -7.12
CA VAL A 92 -31.22 4.69 -7.02
C VAL A 92 -30.07 5.64 -7.28
N ILE A 93 -29.41 6.05 -6.20
CA ILE A 93 -28.35 7.06 -6.22
C ILE A 93 -27.00 6.34 -6.07
N GLU A 94 -26.17 6.46 -7.09
CA GLU A 94 -24.80 5.92 -7.08
C GLU A 94 -23.81 7.04 -6.79
N ILE A 95 -23.00 6.87 -5.76
CA ILE A 95 -22.03 7.84 -5.26
C ILE A 95 -20.65 7.18 -5.27
N ASP A 96 -19.72 7.82 -5.97
CA ASP A 96 -18.32 7.48 -5.90
C ASP A 96 -17.70 8.13 -4.65
N ALA A 97 -17.32 7.32 -3.68
CA ALA A 97 -16.71 7.78 -2.44
C ALA A 97 -15.31 8.38 -2.64
N ALA A 98 -14.64 8.14 -3.78
CA ALA A 98 -13.37 8.78 -4.09
C ALA A 98 -13.51 10.30 -4.23
N THR A 99 -14.66 10.74 -4.77
CA THR A 99 -14.97 12.17 -4.97
C THR A 99 -15.85 12.75 -3.85
N ASN A 100 -16.66 11.92 -3.19
CA ASN A 100 -17.66 12.33 -2.19
C ASN A 100 -17.39 11.69 -0.82
N ARG A 101 -16.16 11.84 -0.31
CA ARG A 101 -15.69 11.20 0.92
C ARG A 101 -15.94 11.99 2.20
N GLY A 102 -16.41 13.23 2.08
CA GLY A 102 -16.53 14.18 3.19
C GLY A 102 -17.74 13.89 4.09
N ILE A 103 -17.74 14.53 5.25
CA ILE A 103 -18.82 14.41 6.23
C ILE A 103 -20.09 15.12 5.78
N ASP A 104 -19.97 16.22 5.03
CA ASP A 104 -21.12 17.05 4.66
C ASP A 104 -21.94 16.40 3.56
N GLU A 105 -21.30 15.79 2.56
CA GLU A 105 -21.97 15.00 1.51
C GLU A 105 -22.74 13.81 2.11
N ILE A 106 -22.14 13.15 3.08
CA ILE A 106 -22.78 12.01 3.78
C ILE A 106 -23.91 12.47 4.71
N ARG A 107 -23.82 13.68 5.29
CA ARG A 107 -24.94 14.28 6.05
C ARG A 107 -26.12 14.62 5.14
N GLU A 108 -25.87 15.18 3.95
CA GLU A 108 -26.91 15.43 2.96
C GLU A 108 -27.61 14.13 2.55
N LEU A 109 -26.83 13.07 2.30
CA LEU A 109 -27.35 11.74 2.00
C LEU A 109 -28.21 11.21 3.15
N ARG A 110 -27.76 11.31 4.40
CA ARG A 110 -28.51 10.89 5.59
C ARG A 110 -29.83 11.66 5.73
N ASP A 111 -29.83 12.96 5.49
CA ASP A 111 -31.02 13.78 5.59
C ASP A 111 -31.98 13.49 4.42
N ALA A 112 -31.47 13.24 3.22
CA ALA A 112 -32.25 12.78 2.08
C ALA A 112 -32.84 11.37 2.27
N ALA A 113 -32.20 10.52 3.09
CA ALA A 113 -32.70 9.19 3.40
C ALA A 113 -34.00 9.17 4.24
N ARG A 114 -34.37 10.29 4.87
CA ARG A 114 -35.64 10.41 5.61
C ARG A 114 -36.87 10.47 4.69
N TYR A 115 -36.66 10.89 3.44
CA TYR A 115 -37.75 11.02 2.47
C TYR A 115 -38.00 9.69 1.75
N ARG A 116 -39.29 9.40 1.55
CA ARG A 116 -39.70 8.21 0.79
C ARG A 116 -39.22 8.28 -0.66
N PRO A 117 -39.10 7.12 -1.34
CA PRO A 117 -38.83 7.09 -2.76
C PRO A 117 -39.87 7.92 -3.52
N ALA A 118 -39.43 8.56 -4.59
CA ALA A 118 -40.30 9.39 -5.43
C ALA A 118 -41.27 8.53 -6.25
N ARG A 119 -40.83 7.34 -6.67
CA ARG A 119 -41.58 6.51 -7.60
C ARG A 119 -41.46 5.00 -7.30
N ASP A 120 -40.28 4.55 -6.96
CA ASP A 120 -39.95 3.13 -6.82
C ASP A 120 -40.31 2.60 -5.39
N ARG A 121 -40.06 1.32 -5.10
CA ARG A 121 -40.36 0.71 -3.77
C ARG A 121 -39.34 1.11 -2.74
N PHE A 122 -38.06 1.10 -3.13
CA PHE A 122 -36.94 1.39 -2.26
C PHE A 122 -36.13 2.56 -2.78
N LYS A 123 -35.63 3.38 -1.87
CA LYS A 123 -34.61 4.36 -2.14
C LYS A 123 -33.26 3.73 -1.81
N ILE A 124 -32.41 3.59 -2.80
CA ILE A 124 -31.19 2.79 -2.74
C ILE A 124 -29.99 3.70 -2.94
N TYR A 125 -29.02 3.59 -2.03
CA TYR A 125 -27.74 4.28 -2.13
C TYR A 125 -26.64 3.27 -2.40
N ILE A 126 -25.96 3.40 -3.54
CA ILE A 126 -24.80 2.58 -3.93
C ILE A 126 -23.57 3.45 -3.71
N LEU A 127 -22.75 3.09 -2.69
CA LEU A 127 -21.50 3.75 -2.35
C LEU A 127 -20.35 2.94 -2.95
N ASP A 128 -19.77 3.42 -4.05
CA ASP A 128 -18.63 2.76 -4.67
C ASP A 128 -17.32 3.22 -4.01
N GLU A 129 -16.32 2.37 -3.94
CA GLU A 129 -15.04 2.54 -3.22
C GLU A 129 -15.23 3.04 -1.78
N ALA A 130 -16.20 2.44 -1.07
CA ALA A 130 -16.66 2.88 0.25
C ALA A 130 -15.55 3.00 1.31
N HIS A 131 -14.42 2.29 1.17
CA HIS A 131 -13.25 2.43 2.05
C HIS A 131 -12.64 3.85 2.04
N GLN A 132 -12.95 4.68 1.04
CA GLN A 132 -12.47 6.06 0.98
C GLN A 132 -13.32 7.05 1.80
N ILE A 133 -14.46 6.62 2.33
CA ILE A 133 -15.29 7.42 3.22
C ILE A 133 -14.56 7.62 4.55
N THR A 134 -14.53 8.86 5.04
CA THR A 134 -13.88 9.17 6.33
C THR A 134 -14.64 8.58 7.51
N ASP A 135 -13.93 8.26 8.61
CA ASP A 135 -14.55 7.75 9.85
C ASP A 135 -15.65 8.68 10.39
N ALA A 136 -15.45 9.99 10.29
CA ALA A 136 -16.42 10.97 10.71
C ALA A 136 -17.71 10.92 9.87
N ALA A 137 -17.59 10.63 8.56
CA ALA A 137 -18.73 10.45 7.66
C ALA A 137 -19.43 9.11 7.92
N PHE A 138 -18.72 8.02 8.17
CA PHE A 138 -19.31 6.75 8.60
C PHE A 138 -20.08 6.90 9.91
N ASN A 139 -19.55 7.63 10.89
CA ASN A 139 -20.23 7.89 12.15
C ASN A 139 -21.55 8.66 11.95
N ALA A 140 -21.65 9.53 10.93
CA ALA A 140 -22.91 10.21 10.60
C ALA A 140 -24.00 9.25 10.07
N LEU A 141 -23.61 8.11 9.46
CA LEU A 141 -24.52 7.07 8.96
C LEU A 141 -24.97 6.07 10.03
N LEU A 142 -24.22 5.92 11.14
CA LEU A 142 -24.48 4.89 12.16
C LEU A 142 -25.92 4.88 12.63
N LYS A 143 -26.45 6.06 12.99
CA LYS A 143 -27.84 6.14 13.49
C LYS A 143 -28.88 5.69 12.47
N THR A 144 -28.64 5.94 11.17
CA THR A 144 -29.54 5.49 10.10
C THR A 144 -29.42 4.00 9.82
N LEU A 145 -28.24 3.42 10.04
CA LEU A 145 -28.00 1.97 9.91
C LEU A 145 -28.48 1.18 11.14
N GLU A 146 -28.57 1.82 12.31
CA GLU A 146 -29.14 1.23 13.53
C GLU A 146 -30.67 1.19 13.49
N GLU A 147 -31.28 2.28 13.07
CA GLU A 147 -32.73 2.44 12.95
C GLU A 147 -33.10 2.85 11.52
N PRO A 148 -32.94 1.90 10.56
CA PRO A 148 -33.15 2.23 9.15
C PRO A 148 -34.62 2.43 8.83
N PRO A 149 -34.99 3.48 8.07
CA PRO A 149 -36.32 3.57 7.50
C PRO A 149 -36.59 2.36 6.59
N PRO A 150 -37.81 1.80 6.58
CA PRO A 150 -38.11 0.54 5.89
C PRO A 150 -37.96 0.60 4.36
N HIS A 151 -37.84 1.78 3.79
CA HIS A 151 -37.70 2.02 2.37
C HIS A 151 -36.28 2.32 1.93
N ILE A 152 -35.28 2.32 2.86
CA ILE A 152 -33.89 2.65 2.57
C ILE A 152 -33.04 1.41 2.52
N ILE A 153 -32.15 1.35 1.51
CA ILE A 153 -31.15 0.29 1.39
C ILE A 153 -29.79 0.93 1.03
N PHE A 154 -28.78 0.58 1.81
CA PHE A 154 -27.39 0.95 1.54
C PHE A 154 -26.63 -0.22 0.93
N MET A 155 -25.90 0.01 -0.16
CA MET A 155 -25.03 -0.96 -0.81
C MET A 155 -23.63 -0.37 -0.93
N MET A 156 -22.67 -0.90 -0.20
CA MET A 156 -21.29 -0.44 -0.15
C MET A 156 -20.40 -1.39 -0.95
N ALA A 157 -19.78 -0.92 -2.02
CA ALA A 157 -18.79 -1.67 -2.77
C ALA A 157 -17.38 -1.20 -2.36
N THR A 158 -16.48 -2.12 -2.05
CA THR A 158 -15.13 -1.81 -1.59
C THR A 158 -14.11 -2.83 -2.07
N THR A 159 -12.87 -2.38 -2.25
CA THR A 159 -11.71 -3.26 -2.44
C THR A 159 -11.07 -3.67 -1.10
N GLN A 160 -11.28 -2.91 -0.05
CA GLN A 160 -10.68 -3.06 1.28
C GLN A 160 -11.79 -3.06 2.33
N ALA A 161 -12.25 -4.25 2.73
CA ALA A 161 -13.35 -4.37 3.70
C ALA A 161 -12.91 -4.01 5.12
N GLU A 162 -11.66 -4.21 5.44
CA GLU A 162 -11.03 -3.91 6.72
C GLU A 162 -11.02 -2.42 7.05
N ASP A 163 -10.96 -1.55 6.04
CA ASP A 163 -10.98 -0.10 6.21
C ASP A 163 -12.39 0.44 6.54
N ILE A 164 -13.45 -0.37 6.33
CA ILE A 164 -14.79 -0.03 6.80
C ILE A 164 -14.88 -0.29 8.30
N PRO A 165 -15.29 0.70 9.12
CA PRO A 165 -15.41 0.54 10.56
C PRO A 165 -16.23 -0.68 10.97
N GLN A 166 -15.78 -1.40 11.99
CA GLN A 166 -16.46 -2.61 12.50
C GLN A 166 -17.92 -2.33 12.92
N THR A 167 -18.19 -1.11 13.39
CA THR A 167 -19.54 -0.67 13.75
C THR A 167 -20.51 -0.67 12.58
N ILE A 168 -20.04 -0.36 11.37
CA ILE A 168 -20.80 -0.43 10.11
C ILE A 168 -20.93 -1.88 9.66
N ARG A 169 -19.80 -2.61 9.64
CA ARG A 169 -19.76 -4.02 9.18
C ARG A 169 -20.71 -4.91 9.96
N SER A 170 -20.84 -4.70 11.27
CA SER A 170 -21.73 -5.51 12.13
C SER A 170 -23.24 -5.30 11.86
N ARG A 171 -23.62 -4.23 11.13
CA ARG A 171 -25.01 -3.88 10.79
C ARG A 171 -25.37 -4.17 9.34
N CYS A 172 -24.40 -4.57 8.53
CA CYS A 172 -24.57 -4.86 7.11
C CYS A 172 -24.33 -6.33 6.81
N GLN A 173 -25.03 -6.85 5.82
CA GLN A 173 -24.76 -8.17 5.29
C GLN A 173 -23.54 -8.11 4.37
N HIS A 174 -22.49 -8.87 4.70
CA HIS A 174 -21.22 -8.83 3.99
C HIS A 174 -21.11 -9.99 3.00
N PHE A 175 -20.75 -9.68 1.75
CA PHE A 175 -20.49 -10.61 0.67
C PHE A 175 -19.07 -10.43 0.16
N SER A 176 -18.27 -11.49 0.24
CA SER A 176 -16.92 -11.52 -0.33
C SER A 176 -16.98 -12.06 -1.75
N PHE A 177 -16.46 -11.29 -2.69
CA PHE A 177 -16.34 -11.65 -4.10
C PHE A 177 -14.98 -12.28 -4.36
N HIS A 178 -14.97 -13.30 -5.18
CA HIS A 178 -13.75 -13.98 -5.61
C HIS A 178 -13.26 -13.45 -6.96
N ALA A 179 -11.96 -13.56 -7.21
CA ALA A 179 -11.42 -13.38 -8.56
C ALA A 179 -12.08 -14.40 -9.50
N VAL A 180 -12.40 -13.96 -10.72
CA VAL A 180 -12.98 -14.85 -11.73
C VAL A 180 -11.90 -15.80 -12.20
N LYS A 181 -12.25 -17.08 -12.37
CA LYS A 181 -11.30 -18.10 -12.81
C LYS A 181 -10.85 -17.84 -14.24
N PHE A 182 -9.62 -18.24 -14.53
CA PHE A 182 -9.00 -18.06 -15.85
C PHE A 182 -9.87 -18.64 -16.98
N ASP A 183 -10.34 -19.90 -16.84
CA ASP A 183 -11.15 -20.57 -17.85
C ASP A 183 -12.50 -19.87 -18.08
N GLU A 184 -13.10 -19.32 -17.03
CA GLU A 184 -14.35 -18.56 -17.11
C GLU A 184 -14.14 -17.23 -17.86
N ILE A 185 -13.00 -16.56 -17.64
CA ILE A 185 -12.65 -15.32 -18.37
C ILE A 185 -12.41 -15.65 -19.85
N VAL A 186 -11.61 -16.68 -20.16
CA VAL A 186 -11.34 -17.13 -21.54
C VAL A 186 -12.65 -17.46 -22.26
N GLY A 187 -13.54 -18.25 -21.63
CA GLY A 187 -14.82 -18.62 -22.20
C GLY A 187 -15.71 -17.39 -22.51
N GLN A 188 -15.75 -16.42 -21.60
CA GLN A 188 -16.54 -15.20 -21.78
C GLN A 188 -15.95 -14.29 -22.86
N LEU A 189 -14.63 -14.13 -22.90
CA LEU A 189 -13.96 -13.35 -23.96
C LEU A 189 -14.21 -13.97 -25.32
N GLY A 190 -14.13 -15.30 -25.45
CA GLY A 190 -14.46 -16.03 -26.69
C GLY A 190 -15.91 -15.84 -27.13
N ALA A 191 -16.87 -15.91 -26.18
CA ALA A 191 -18.27 -15.67 -26.46
C ALA A 191 -18.55 -14.23 -26.93
N ILE A 192 -17.83 -13.24 -26.37
CA ILE A 192 -17.95 -11.83 -26.77
C ILE A 192 -17.27 -11.61 -28.13
N ALA A 193 -16.09 -12.20 -28.38
CA ALA A 193 -15.41 -12.13 -29.65
C ALA A 193 -16.31 -12.66 -30.81
N ALA A 194 -16.99 -13.78 -30.59
CA ALA A 194 -17.94 -14.33 -31.54
C ALA A 194 -19.12 -13.37 -31.80
N LYS A 195 -19.66 -12.71 -30.78
CA LYS A 195 -20.74 -11.71 -30.91
C LYS A 195 -20.32 -10.46 -31.67
N GLU A 196 -19.07 -10.04 -31.52
CA GLU A 196 -18.51 -8.86 -32.20
C GLU A 196 -17.88 -9.20 -33.56
N ASN A 197 -17.95 -10.46 -34.02
CA ASN A 197 -17.30 -10.95 -35.23
C ASN A 197 -15.78 -10.73 -35.27
N ILE A 198 -15.11 -10.91 -34.11
CA ILE A 198 -13.67 -10.78 -33.97
C ILE A 198 -13.05 -12.17 -34.07
N GLN A 199 -12.05 -12.32 -34.93
CA GLN A 199 -11.26 -13.54 -35.05
C GLN A 199 -10.15 -13.52 -34.00
N THR A 200 -10.21 -14.44 -33.05
CA THR A 200 -9.23 -14.60 -32.00
C THR A 200 -8.66 -16.00 -32.02
N ASP A 201 -7.37 -16.15 -31.76
CA ASP A 201 -6.79 -17.44 -31.45
C ASP A 201 -6.88 -17.72 -29.92
N ASP A 202 -6.73 -18.98 -29.54
CA ASP A 202 -6.82 -19.38 -28.13
C ASP A 202 -5.71 -18.74 -27.28
N GLU A 203 -4.57 -18.48 -27.89
CA GLU A 203 -3.44 -17.82 -27.26
C GLU A 203 -3.75 -16.35 -26.95
N ALA A 204 -4.38 -15.61 -27.87
CA ALA A 204 -4.80 -14.23 -27.63
C ALA A 204 -5.80 -14.15 -26.46
N LEU A 205 -6.78 -15.07 -26.43
CA LEU A 205 -7.75 -15.14 -25.32
C LEU A 205 -7.06 -15.45 -23.99
N ALA A 206 -6.07 -16.34 -23.98
CA ALA A 206 -5.30 -16.68 -22.82
C ALA A 206 -4.50 -15.47 -22.29
N VAL A 207 -3.80 -14.75 -23.16
CA VAL A 207 -3.03 -13.55 -22.82
C VAL A 207 -3.94 -12.44 -22.28
N LEU A 208 -5.11 -12.24 -22.88
CA LEU A 208 -6.12 -11.27 -22.41
C LEU A 208 -6.63 -11.64 -21.00
N ALA A 209 -6.92 -12.92 -20.75
CA ALA A 209 -7.38 -13.41 -19.46
C ALA A 209 -6.30 -13.27 -18.37
N GLU A 210 -5.05 -13.61 -18.70
CA GLU A 210 -3.90 -13.40 -17.82
C GLU A 210 -3.70 -11.93 -17.46
N ALA A 211 -3.74 -11.04 -18.45
CA ALA A 211 -3.58 -9.61 -18.24
C ALA A 211 -4.73 -9.01 -17.41
N GLY A 212 -5.93 -9.62 -17.46
CA GLY A 212 -7.08 -9.25 -16.64
C GLY A 212 -6.95 -9.60 -15.15
N ASP A 213 -6.04 -10.52 -14.79
CA ASP A 213 -5.72 -10.91 -13.41
C ASP A 213 -6.95 -11.19 -12.51
N GLY A 214 -7.89 -11.98 -13.03
CA GLY A 214 -9.16 -12.30 -12.35
C GLY A 214 -10.23 -11.20 -12.43
N SER A 215 -9.95 -10.08 -13.12
CA SER A 215 -10.87 -8.97 -13.38
C SER A 215 -11.46 -9.07 -14.78
N MET A 216 -12.74 -9.37 -14.90
CA MET A 216 -13.45 -9.38 -16.18
C MET A 216 -13.46 -7.98 -16.83
N ARG A 217 -13.59 -6.91 -16.04
CA ARG A 217 -13.60 -5.54 -16.56
C ARG A 217 -12.27 -5.17 -17.22
N ASP A 218 -11.16 -5.53 -16.57
CA ASP A 218 -9.83 -5.18 -17.08
C ASP A 218 -9.48 -6.03 -18.29
N ALA A 219 -9.82 -7.33 -18.30
CA ALA A 219 -9.69 -8.20 -19.48
C ALA A 219 -10.47 -7.65 -20.70
N LEU A 220 -11.72 -7.21 -20.51
CA LEU A 220 -12.52 -6.59 -21.58
C LEU A 220 -11.97 -5.23 -22.02
N SER A 221 -11.40 -4.46 -21.12
CA SER A 221 -10.79 -3.17 -21.47
C SER A 221 -9.53 -3.36 -22.31
N ILE A 222 -8.72 -4.38 -21.99
CA ILE A 222 -7.53 -4.74 -22.77
C ILE A 222 -7.94 -5.31 -24.13
N MET A 223 -8.98 -6.15 -24.19
CA MET A 223 -9.52 -6.64 -25.45
C MET A 223 -9.99 -5.50 -26.35
N ASP A 224 -10.62 -4.49 -25.78
CA ASP A 224 -11.09 -3.31 -26.49
C ASP A 224 -9.93 -2.51 -27.10
N GLN A 225 -8.83 -2.35 -26.33
CA GLN A 225 -7.58 -1.75 -26.81
C GLN A 225 -6.95 -2.60 -27.92
N ALA A 226 -6.96 -3.92 -27.78
CA ALA A 226 -6.43 -4.83 -28.79
C ALA A 226 -7.21 -4.71 -30.12
N ILE A 227 -8.53 -4.61 -30.06
CA ILE A 227 -9.38 -4.39 -31.24
C ILE A 227 -9.07 -3.03 -31.88
N ALA A 228 -8.90 -1.99 -31.08
CA ALA A 228 -8.57 -0.66 -31.59
C ALA A 228 -7.20 -0.61 -32.28
N CYS A 229 -6.23 -1.38 -31.78
CA CYS A 229 -4.87 -1.44 -32.31
C CYS A 229 -4.74 -2.36 -33.54
N CYS A 230 -5.30 -3.58 -33.43
CA CYS A 230 -5.04 -4.67 -34.39
C CYS A 230 -6.24 -4.96 -35.32
N GLY A 231 -7.38 -4.30 -35.11
CA GLY A 231 -8.60 -4.52 -35.85
C GLY A 231 -9.33 -5.80 -35.43
N THR A 232 -9.96 -6.50 -36.41
CA THR A 232 -10.81 -7.66 -36.13
C THR A 232 -10.07 -9.00 -36.05
N LYS A 233 -8.75 -9.01 -36.20
CA LYS A 233 -7.93 -10.23 -36.08
C LYS A 233 -6.95 -10.05 -34.91
N LEU A 234 -7.15 -10.79 -33.84
CA LEU A 234 -6.33 -10.76 -32.67
C LEU A 234 -5.50 -12.05 -32.57
N SER A 235 -4.18 -11.93 -32.72
CA SER A 235 -3.24 -13.03 -32.46
C SER A 235 -2.56 -12.85 -31.10
N GLY A 236 -2.12 -13.97 -30.50
CA GLY A 236 -1.44 -13.97 -29.21
C GLY A 236 -0.20 -13.06 -29.18
N GLU A 237 0.58 -13.03 -30.27
CA GLU A 237 1.76 -12.17 -30.40
C GLU A 237 1.40 -10.67 -30.36
N LEU A 238 0.37 -10.26 -31.13
CA LEU A 238 -0.07 -8.86 -31.16
C LEU A 238 -0.60 -8.40 -29.81
N VAL A 239 -1.36 -9.26 -29.12
CA VAL A 239 -1.89 -8.94 -27.79
C VAL A 239 -0.77 -8.86 -26.76
N ARG A 240 0.23 -9.76 -26.79
CA ARG A 240 1.41 -9.69 -25.90
C ARG A 240 2.15 -8.37 -26.09
N ASN A 241 2.43 -7.98 -27.32
CA ASN A 241 3.11 -6.72 -27.63
C ASN A 241 2.32 -5.51 -27.11
N LEU A 242 1.00 -5.52 -27.26
CA LEU A 242 0.13 -4.44 -26.76
C LEU A 242 0.16 -4.31 -25.22
N VAL A 243 0.09 -5.45 -24.53
CA VAL A 243 0.08 -5.48 -23.05
C VAL A 243 1.48 -5.28 -22.48
N GLY A 244 2.52 -5.41 -23.30
CA GLY A 244 3.93 -5.40 -22.87
C GLY A 244 4.32 -6.68 -22.14
N ASN A 245 3.58 -7.78 -22.36
CA ASN A 245 3.90 -9.06 -21.79
C ASN A 245 5.07 -9.69 -22.54
N VAL A 246 6.02 -10.22 -21.78
CA VAL A 246 7.13 -11.01 -22.30
C VAL A 246 6.65 -12.44 -22.51
N GLY A 247 7.05 -13.06 -23.61
CA GLY A 247 6.71 -14.46 -23.88
C GLY A 247 7.28 -15.40 -22.80
N SER A 248 6.53 -16.44 -22.49
CA SER A 248 6.96 -17.43 -21.47
C SER A 248 8.25 -18.17 -21.82
N GLU A 249 8.62 -18.20 -23.11
CA GLU A 249 9.91 -18.71 -23.60
C GLU A 249 11.10 -17.94 -23.05
N VAL A 250 10.98 -16.63 -22.92
CA VAL A 250 12.05 -15.78 -22.36
C VAL A 250 12.31 -16.09 -20.89
N PHE A 251 11.25 -16.40 -20.13
CA PHE A 251 11.41 -16.82 -18.74
C PHE A 251 12.03 -18.22 -18.63
N GLU A 252 11.66 -19.14 -19.52
CA GLU A 252 12.27 -20.46 -19.62
C GLU A 252 13.77 -20.33 -19.95
N ASP A 253 14.13 -19.52 -20.95
CA ASP A 253 15.52 -19.24 -21.33
C ASP A 253 16.29 -18.59 -20.19
N LEU A 254 15.70 -17.60 -19.49
CA LEU A 254 16.32 -16.96 -18.34
C LEU A 254 16.59 -17.97 -17.22
N MET A 255 15.65 -18.86 -16.92
CA MET A 255 15.86 -19.90 -15.92
C MET A 255 16.94 -20.89 -16.36
N GLY A 256 17.04 -21.21 -17.66
CA GLY A 256 18.16 -21.97 -18.20
C GLY A 256 19.52 -21.27 -18.03
N THR A 257 19.57 -19.92 -18.11
CA THR A 257 20.82 -19.18 -17.81
C THR A 257 21.15 -19.20 -16.32
N VAL A 258 20.12 -19.19 -15.46
CA VAL A 258 20.28 -19.35 -14.00
C VAL A 258 20.84 -20.73 -13.71
N GLU A 259 20.31 -21.80 -14.30
CA GLU A 259 20.81 -23.19 -14.15
C GLU A 259 22.29 -23.32 -14.54
N ARG A 260 22.68 -22.71 -15.65
CA ARG A 260 24.08 -22.68 -16.10
C ARG A 260 25.01 -21.77 -15.27
N GLY A 261 24.42 -20.92 -14.40
CA GLY A 261 25.18 -19.95 -13.61
C GLY A 261 25.80 -18.81 -14.45
N SER A 262 25.25 -18.53 -15.65
CA SER A 262 25.77 -17.52 -16.58
C SER A 262 25.20 -16.13 -16.31
N SER A 263 25.90 -15.32 -15.50
CA SER A 263 25.49 -13.93 -15.20
C SER A 263 25.52 -13.05 -16.45
N GLU A 264 26.42 -13.30 -17.40
CA GLU A 264 26.56 -12.49 -18.61
C GLU A 264 25.37 -12.69 -19.55
N GLU A 265 24.96 -13.94 -19.79
CA GLU A 265 23.78 -14.25 -20.63
C GLU A 265 22.48 -13.69 -20.02
N ALA A 266 22.31 -13.81 -18.69
CA ALA A 266 21.16 -13.27 -17.98
C ALA A 266 21.06 -11.75 -18.13
N LEU A 267 22.18 -11.02 -17.97
CA LEU A 267 22.21 -9.57 -18.17
C LEU A 267 21.97 -9.18 -19.63
N ARG A 268 22.51 -9.92 -20.61
CA ARG A 268 22.25 -9.67 -22.04
C ARG A 268 20.77 -9.84 -22.38
N THR A 269 20.11 -10.84 -21.82
CA THR A 269 18.66 -11.05 -22.01
C THR A 269 17.87 -9.87 -21.44
N LEU A 270 18.23 -9.38 -20.25
CA LEU A 270 17.60 -8.19 -19.67
C LEU A 270 17.87 -6.92 -20.50
N ASP A 271 19.10 -6.70 -20.96
CA ASP A 271 19.46 -5.54 -21.77
C ASP A 271 18.66 -5.49 -23.07
N ARG A 272 18.49 -6.65 -23.75
CA ARG A 272 17.65 -6.78 -24.93
C ARG A 272 16.22 -6.37 -24.64
N LEU A 273 15.60 -6.91 -23.58
CA LEU A 273 14.22 -6.59 -23.19
C LEU A 273 14.02 -5.12 -22.85
N MET A 274 14.98 -4.51 -22.14
CA MET A 274 14.93 -3.08 -21.81
C MET A 274 15.09 -2.22 -23.06
N THR A 275 15.89 -2.65 -24.03
CA THR A 275 16.08 -1.97 -25.33
C THR A 275 14.83 -2.08 -26.19
N GLU A 276 14.12 -3.18 -26.14
CA GLU A 276 12.81 -3.41 -26.77
C GLU A 276 11.68 -2.58 -26.14
N GLY A 277 11.94 -1.92 -25.00
CA GLY A 277 11.00 -1.00 -24.34
C GLY A 277 10.14 -1.63 -23.25
N HIS A 278 10.45 -2.85 -22.78
CA HIS A 278 9.71 -3.46 -21.68
C HIS A 278 9.95 -2.73 -20.36
N ASN A 279 8.88 -2.58 -19.57
CA ASN A 279 8.95 -1.94 -18.27
C ASN A 279 9.56 -2.89 -17.21
N PRO A 280 10.61 -2.47 -16.46
CA PRO A 280 11.28 -3.31 -15.48
C PRO A 280 10.36 -3.86 -14.38
N ALA A 281 9.43 -3.06 -13.87
CA ALA A 281 8.51 -3.49 -12.82
C ALA A 281 7.47 -4.49 -13.36
N HIS A 282 7.02 -4.30 -14.61
CA HIS A 282 6.10 -5.22 -15.27
C HIS A 282 6.77 -6.57 -15.52
N PHE A 283 8.00 -6.58 -16.05
CA PHE A 283 8.80 -7.78 -16.23
C PHE A 283 9.02 -8.53 -14.90
N ALA A 284 9.41 -7.82 -13.85
CA ALA A 284 9.61 -8.42 -12.53
C ALA A 284 8.33 -9.09 -12.01
N ARG A 285 7.16 -8.46 -12.18
CA ARG A 285 5.86 -9.04 -11.82
C ARG A 285 5.58 -10.33 -12.56
N GLN A 286 5.84 -10.35 -13.87
CA GLN A 286 5.64 -11.55 -14.70
C GLN A 286 6.60 -12.68 -14.28
N LEU A 287 7.86 -12.36 -14.02
CA LEU A 287 8.84 -13.33 -13.54
C LEU A 287 8.45 -13.91 -12.17
N VAL A 288 7.96 -13.08 -11.24
CA VAL A 288 7.42 -13.54 -9.95
C VAL A 288 6.25 -14.51 -10.16
N ARG A 289 5.32 -14.18 -11.08
CA ARG A 289 4.18 -15.05 -11.42
C ARG A 289 4.66 -16.38 -12.01
N PHE A 290 5.60 -16.34 -12.95
CA PHE A 290 6.20 -17.53 -13.57
C PHE A 290 6.89 -18.43 -12.51
N LEU A 291 7.72 -17.86 -11.64
CA LEU A 291 8.37 -18.59 -10.54
C LEU A 291 7.34 -19.19 -9.57
N ARG A 292 6.30 -18.45 -9.20
CA ARG A 292 5.20 -18.97 -8.37
C ARG A 292 4.52 -20.16 -9.02
N ASN A 293 4.23 -20.08 -10.32
CA ASN A 293 3.63 -21.17 -11.06
C ASN A 293 4.57 -22.38 -11.13
N THR A 294 5.87 -22.15 -11.29
CA THR A 294 6.91 -23.20 -11.28
C THR A 294 6.99 -23.90 -9.91
N VAL A 295 6.92 -23.16 -8.79
CA VAL A 295 6.83 -23.74 -7.44
C VAL A 295 5.59 -24.61 -7.31
N VAL A 296 4.42 -24.10 -7.74
CA VAL A 296 3.16 -24.85 -7.67
C VAL A 296 3.22 -26.11 -8.53
N ALA A 297 3.78 -26.04 -9.74
CA ALA A 297 3.97 -27.20 -10.61
C ALA A 297 4.90 -28.24 -9.97
N LYS A 298 5.95 -27.80 -9.26
CA LYS A 298 6.90 -28.67 -8.56
C LYS A 298 6.23 -29.44 -7.42
N VAL A 299 5.43 -28.75 -6.60
CA VAL A 299 4.80 -29.28 -5.38
C VAL A 299 3.52 -30.05 -5.68
N ALA A 300 2.63 -29.48 -6.50
CA ALA A 300 1.28 -30.00 -6.73
C ALA A 300 1.13 -30.75 -8.08
N GLY A 301 2.20 -30.79 -8.89
CA GLY A 301 2.16 -31.37 -10.23
C GLY A 301 1.71 -30.39 -11.32
N HIS A 302 2.10 -30.65 -12.56
CA HIS A 302 1.83 -29.78 -13.71
C HIS A 302 0.36 -29.74 -14.14
N ASP A 303 -0.45 -30.75 -13.76
CA ASP A 303 -1.89 -30.79 -14.07
C ASP A 303 -2.77 -30.25 -12.93
N SER A 304 -2.16 -29.61 -11.94
CA SER A 304 -2.87 -29.07 -10.79
C SER A 304 -3.88 -27.96 -11.20
N PRO A 305 -5.10 -27.99 -10.65
CA PRO A 305 -6.08 -26.91 -10.85
C PRO A 305 -5.67 -25.57 -10.25
N LEU A 306 -4.57 -25.56 -9.46
CA LEU A 306 -3.97 -24.33 -8.92
C LEU A 306 -3.19 -23.54 -9.98
N LEU A 307 -2.87 -24.17 -11.12
CA LEU A 307 -2.22 -23.55 -12.27
C LEU A 307 -3.28 -23.01 -13.23
N GLN A 308 -3.65 -21.76 -13.05
CA GLN A 308 -4.60 -21.03 -13.90
C GLN A 308 -3.86 -20.31 -15.03
N ILE A 309 -3.28 -21.10 -15.96
CA ILE A 309 -2.43 -20.65 -17.06
C ILE A 309 -2.75 -21.45 -18.33
N SER A 310 -2.30 -20.95 -19.48
CA SER A 310 -2.45 -21.63 -20.78
C SER A 310 -1.74 -23.00 -20.78
N ALA A 311 -2.14 -23.89 -21.72
CA ALA A 311 -1.53 -25.20 -21.87
C ALA A 311 -0.04 -25.10 -22.23
N ASP A 312 0.35 -24.16 -23.10
CA ASP A 312 1.73 -23.92 -23.50
C ASP A 312 2.60 -23.45 -22.33
N GLU A 313 2.12 -22.46 -21.56
CA GLU A 313 2.82 -21.99 -20.37
C GLU A 313 2.95 -23.10 -19.32
N ARG A 314 1.90 -23.92 -19.14
CA ARG A 314 1.94 -25.07 -18.23
C ARG A 314 3.03 -26.06 -18.61
N ALA A 315 3.19 -26.36 -19.91
CA ALA A 315 4.27 -27.23 -20.39
C ALA A 315 5.66 -26.65 -20.11
N ARG A 316 5.86 -25.33 -20.31
CA ARG A 316 7.13 -24.62 -20.03
C ARG A 316 7.44 -24.60 -18.53
N VAL A 317 6.48 -24.21 -17.72
CA VAL A 317 6.58 -24.22 -16.25
C VAL A 317 6.92 -25.63 -15.74
N GLY A 318 6.30 -26.67 -16.32
CA GLY A 318 6.62 -28.07 -15.99
C GLY A 318 8.07 -28.44 -16.29
N ARG A 319 8.62 -28.02 -17.45
CA ARG A 319 10.02 -28.26 -17.80
C ARG A 319 10.97 -27.58 -16.80
N VAL A 320 10.74 -26.29 -16.50
CA VAL A 320 11.57 -25.56 -15.53
C VAL A 320 11.45 -26.17 -14.13
N ALA A 321 10.27 -26.63 -13.72
CA ALA A 321 10.07 -27.28 -12.43
C ALA A 321 10.89 -28.60 -12.27
N THR A 322 11.26 -29.26 -13.36
CA THR A 322 12.13 -30.45 -13.29
C THR A 322 13.61 -30.11 -13.08
N GLN A 323 14.05 -28.92 -13.51
CA GLN A 323 15.46 -28.49 -13.47
C GLN A 323 15.92 -28.09 -12.05
N PHE A 324 15.01 -27.62 -11.20
CA PHE A 324 15.34 -27.07 -9.88
C PHE A 324 14.66 -27.84 -8.76
N SER A 325 15.26 -27.78 -7.56
CA SER A 325 14.63 -28.25 -6.32
C SER A 325 13.55 -27.29 -5.83
N GLU A 326 12.66 -27.77 -4.95
CA GLU A 326 11.63 -26.93 -4.32
C GLU A 326 12.25 -25.78 -3.53
N GLU A 327 13.35 -26.05 -2.82
CA GLU A 327 14.06 -25.05 -2.00
C GLU A 327 14.70 -23.95 -2.85
N GLU A 328 15.31 -24.32 -3.99
CA GLU A 328 15.85 -23.33 -4.93
C GLU A 328 14.77 -22.45 -5.51
N LEU A 329 13.67 -23.03 -6.00
CA LEU A 329 12.54 -22.29 -6.55
C LEU A 329 11.91 -21.36 -5.51
N ALA A 330 11.74 -21.80 -4.26
CA ALA A 330 11.24 -20.97 -3.17
C ALA A 330 12.18 -19.78 -2.89
N ARG A 331 13.50 -20.02 -2.92
CA ARG A 331 14.53 -18.98 -2.76
C ARG A 331 14.49 -17.98 -3.91
N PHE A 332 14.38 -18.44 -5.15
CA PHE A 332 14.26 -17.58 -6.33
C PHE A 332 13.01 -16.70 -6.26
N LEU A 333 11.88 -17.28 -5.90
CA LEU A 333 10.64 -16.56 -5.70
C LEU A 333 10.78 -15.45 -4.63
N GLN A 334 11.42 -15.77 -3.50
CA GLN A 334 11.66 -14.81 -2.41
C GLN A 334 12.57 -13.65 -2.85
N ILE A 335 13.63 -13.94 -3.61
CA ILE A 335 14.53 -12.91 -4.15
C ILE A 335 13.76 -11.99 -5.09
N MET A 336 12.94 -12.54 -6.00
CA MET A 336 12.21 -11.73 -6.97
C MET A 336 11.04 -10.97 -6.37
N LEU A 337 10.34 -11.50 -5.36
CA LEU A 337 9.34 -10.76 -4.59
C LEU A 337 9.96 -9.52 -3.94
N ARG A 338 11.09 -9.69 -3.27
CA ARG A 338 11.81 -8.56 -2.66
C ARG A 338 12.28 -7.54 -3.71
N THR A 339 12.78 -8.01 -4.85
CA THR A 339 13.19 -7.14 -5.97
C THR A 339 11.98 -6.37 -6.51
N PHE A 340 10.85 -7.04 -6.70
CA PHE A 340 9.61 -6.40 -7.15
C PHE A 340 9.13 -5.31 -6.17
N ASP A 341 9.15 -5.57 -4.87
CA ASP A 341 8.82 -4.58 -3.85
C ASP A 341 9.77 -3.37 -3.92
N GLU A 342 11.09 -3.60 -4.08
CA GLU A 342 12.07 -2.54 -4.21
C GLU A 342 11.85 -1.66 -5.46
N LEU A 343 11.38 -2.24 -6.58
CA LEU A 343 11.06 -1.51 -7.81
C LEU A 343 9.89 -0.52 -7.65
N GLY A 344 8.99 -0.74 -6.68
CA GLY A 344 7.82 0.11 -6.45
C GLY A 344 8.16 1.52 -5.95
N TYR A 345 9.30 1.71 -5.29
CA TYR A 345 9.67 2.99 -4.64
C TYR A 345 11.07 3.50 -5.01
N ARG A 346 11.87 2.76 -5.81
CA ARG A 346 13.21 3.17 -6.23
C ARG A 346 13.18 3.83 -7.60
N GLN A 347 14.05 4.85 -7.79
CA GLN A 347 14.15 5.59 -9.05
C GLN A 347 14.86 4.80 -10.15
N GLU A 348 15.93 4.06 -9.80
CA GLU A 348 16.73 3.28 -10.74
C GLU A 348 16.20 1.85 -10.92
N GLN A 349 14.99 1.71 -11.46
CA GLN A 349 14.30 0.42 -11.60
C GLN A 349 15.12 -0.63 -12.37
N ARG A 350 15.76 -0.23 -13.48
CA ARG A 350 16.59 -1.11 -14.28
C ARG A 350 17.73 -1.74 -13.44
N PHE A 351 18.47 -0.89 -12.72
CA PHE A 351 19.57 -1.35 -11.87
C PHE A 351 19.13 -2.35 -10.79
N HIS A 352 18.00 -2.08 -10.13
CA HIS A 352 17.47 -2.99 -9.12
C HIS A 352 17.01 -4.33 -9.71
N LEU A 353 16.44 -4.32 -10.92
CA LEU A 353 16.08 -5.53 -11.64
C LEU A 353 17.32 -6.37 -12.02
N GLU A 354 18.35 -5.73 -12.59
CA GLU A 354 19.63 -6.38 -12.93
C GLU A 354 20.26 -7.03 -11.69
N LEU A 355 20.29 -6.30 -10.56
CA LEU A 355 20.78 -6.83 -9.29
C LEU A 355 19.95 -8.01 -8.78
N GLY A 356 18.61 -7.95 -8.93
CA GLY A 356 17.71 -9.04 -8.57
C GLY A 356 18.01 -10.31 -9.36
N VAL A 357 18.16 -10.21 -10.68
CA VAL A 357 18.47 -11.34 -11.54
C VAL A 357 19.88 -11.88 -11.28
N LEU A 358 20.88 -11.03 -11.03
CA LEU A 358 22.20 -11.48 -10.59
C LEU A 358 22.14 -12.28 -9.28
N LYS A 359 21.31 -11.86 -8.33
CA LYS A 359 21.07 -12.62 -7.10
C LYS A 359 20.45 -13.99 -7.37
N LEU A 360 19.56 -14.14 -8.38
CA LEU A 360 19.03 -15.44 -8.78
C LEU A 360 20.15 -16.37 -9.24
N VAL A 361 21.00 -15.89 -10.17
CA VAL A 361 22.14 -16.67 -10.71
C VAL A 361 23.11 -17.10 -9.60
N HIS A 362 23.38 -16.21 -8.64
CA HIS A 362 24.28 -16.52 -7.53
C HIS A 362 23.64 -17.38 -6.45
N ALA A 363 22.33 -17.32 -6.27
CA ALA A 363 21.62 -18.11 -5.26
C ALA A 363 21.71 -19.62 -5.50
N GLN A 364 21.87 -20.04 -6.75
CA GLN A 364 22.10 -21.44 -7.12
C GLN A 364 23.45 -21.97 -6.64
N ARG A 365 24.48 -21.11 -6.54
CA ARG A 365 25.83 -21.49 -6.12
C ARG A 365 25.98 -21.73 -4.61
N ILE A 366 24.96 -21.39 -3.82
CA ILE A 366 24.99 -21.54 -2.37
C ILE A 366 24.57 -22.97 -2.04
N LEU A 367 25.55 -23.80 -1.74
CA LEU A 367 25.32 -25.17 -1.24
C LEU A 367 24.54 -25.10 0.09
N PRO A 368 23.52 -25.95 0.31
CA PRO A 368 22.85 -26.07 1.60
C PRO A 368 23.89 -26.35 2.69
N LEU A 369 23.76 -25.70 3.84
CA LEU A 369 24.69 -25.81 4.97
C LEU A 369 24.87 -27.28 5.40
N GLU A 370 23.81 -28.08 5.25
CA GLU A 370 23.79 -29.51 5.52
C GLU A 370 24.73 -30.33 4.60
N GLN A 371 24.81 -29.95 3.31
CA GLN A 371 25.75 -30.59 2.37
C GLN A 371 27.21 -30.23 2.70
N ILE A 372 27.46 -28.97 3.08
CA ILE A 372 28.80 -28.54 3.51
C ILE A 372 29.18 -29.28 4.81
N LEU A 373 28.26 -29.38 5.77
CA LEU A 373 28.49 -30.12 7.01
C LEU A 373 28.70 -31.61 6.77
N SER A 374 27.97 -32.22 5.83
CA SER A 374 28.16 -33.64 5.49
C SER A 374 29.47 -33.89 4.76
N GLN A 375 29.95 -32.97 3.92
CA GLN A 375 31.24 -33.05 3.26
C GLN A 375 32.39 -32.88 4.27
N VAL A 376 32.31 -31.89 5.17
CA VAL A 376 33.30 -31.69 6.23
C VAL A 376 33.28 -32.84 7.24
N GLY A 377 32.11 -33.40 7.57
CA GLY A 377 31.95 -34.56 8.43
C GLY A 377 32.51 -35.86 7.80
N GLY A 378 32.36 -36.01 6.47
CA GLY A 378 32.89 -37.16 5.72
C GLY A 378 34.41 -37.18 5.58
N GLU A 379 35.07 -36.03 5.49
CA GLU A 379 36.53 -35.93 5.48
C GLU A 379 37.15 -36.20 6.88
N ALA A 380 36.48 -35.78 7.94
CA ALA A 380 36.90 -36.07 9.31
C ALA A 380 36.82 -37.57 9.66
N GLN A 381 35.87 -38.31 9.07
CA GLN A 381 35.79 -39.77 9.25
C GLN A 381 36.83 -40.55 8.43
N LYS A 382 37.19 -40.09 7.23
CA LYS A 382 38.24 -40.76 6.42
C LYS A 382 39.65 -40.55 6.97
N SER A 383 39.92 -39.46 7.67
CA SER A 383 41.22 -39.23 8.33
C SER A 383 41.41 -40.01 9.64
N SER A 384 40.31 -40.44 10.29
CA SER A 384 40.39 -41.24 11.54
C SER A 384 40.45 -42.74 11.30
N GLU A 385 40.14 -43.25 10.10
CA GLU A 385 40.17 -44.66 9.77
C GLU A 385 41.55 -45.12 9.27
N SER A 386 42.40 -44.20 8.79
CA SER A 386 43.77 -44.50 8.32
C SER A 386 44.80 -44.55 9.43
N GLN A 387 44.51 -44.28 10.69
CA GLN A 387 45.46 -44.37 11.82
C GLN A 387 45.17 -45.49 12.82
N ARG A 388 44.28 -46.44 12.52
CA ARG A 388 43.91 -47.55 13.40
C ARG A 388 44.37 -48.94 12.90
N VAL A 389 45.52 -49.06 12.25
CA VAL A 389 46.16 -50.37 12.00
C VAL A 389 47.60 -50.28 12.47
N ALA A 390 47.84 -50.52 13.72
CA ALA A 390 49.02 -51.18 14.32
C ALA A 390 49.13 -50.88 15.83
N ALA A 391 48.63 -51.76 16.69
CA ALA A 391 49.27 -52.15 17.92
C ALA A 391 48.38 -53.15 18.69
N ALA A 392 49.02 -54.26 19.01
CA ALA A 392 48.52 -55.51 19.56
C ALA A 392 47.92 -55.43 20.97
N ARG A 393 46.99 -56.40 21.21
CA ARG A 393 46.55 -56.88 22.54
C ARG A 393 47.67 -57.25 23.49
N PRO A 394 47.55 -57.24 24.85
CA PRO A 394 46.80 -58.29 25.53
C PRO A 394 45.99 -57.89 26.81
N THR A 395 44.95 -58.63 27.03
CA THR A 395 44.27 -59.25 28.19
C THR A 395 44.25 -58.62 29.63
N PRO A 396 43.21 -58.98 30.42
CA PRO A 396 42.66 -58.18 31.50
C PRO A 396 43.04 -58.73 32.91
N VAL A 397 43.00 -57.87 33.92
CA VAL A 397 42.87 -58.31 35.33
C VAL A 397 41.97 -57.32 36.12
N SER A 398 41.19 -57.96 36.97
CA SER A 398 40.13 -57.48 37.81
C SER A 398 40.54 -56.62 39.00
N ALA A 399 39.56 -55.90 39.46
CA ALA A 399 39.10 -55.70 40.81
C ALA A 399 39.64 -54.55 41.70
N SER A 400 38.72 -53.86 42.27
CA SER A 400 38.60 -53.50 43.68
C SER A 400 38.82 -52.06 44.09
N SER A 401 37.66 -51.43 44.39
CA SER A 401 37.26 -50.66 45.56
C SER A 401 38.19 -49.57 46.14
N ALA A 402 37.47 -48.48 46.42
CA ALA A 402 37.44 -47.66 47.64
C ALA A 402 38.10 -46.28 47.65
N ALA A 403 37.26 -45.35 48.06
CA ALA A 403 37.51 -44.17 48.89
C ALA A 403 37.98 -42.84 48.30
N THR A 404 37.08 -41.86 48.32
CA THR A 404 37.29 -40.42 48.42
C THR A 404 38.16 -40.02 49.66
N PRO A 405 38.75 -38.80 49.83
CA PRO A 405 38.27 -37.49 49.38
C PRO A 405 39.40 -36.46 49.01
N GLY A 406 39.02 -35.30 48.47
CA GLY A 406 39.78 -34.07 48.74
C GLY A 406 39.96 -33.07 47.62
N LEU A 407 39.23 -31.99 47.73
CA LEU A 407 39.47 -30.60 47.34
C LEU A 407 40.64 -30.26 46.36
N GLY A 408 40.29 -29.53 45.30
CA GLY A 408 41.23 -28.75 44.50
C GLY A 408 40.52 -27.98 43.40
N SER A 409 40.26 -26.71 43.64
CA SER A 409 39.67 -25.75 42.72
C SER A 409 40.56 -25.49 41.49
N ALA A 410 39.99 -25.55 40.31
CA ALA A 410 40.55 -25.01 39.06
C ALA A 410 39.54 -24.13 38.32
N PRO A 411 39.98 -23.08 37.59
CA PRO A 411 39.18 -21.92 37.26
C PRO A 411 38.20 -22.14 36.10
N ARG A 412 37.01 -21.55 36.24
CA ARG A 412 35.95 -21.50 35.22
C ARG A 412 36.38 -20.65 34.04
N GLN A 413 36.35 -21.19 32.85
CA GLN A 413 36.36 -20.44 31.60
C GLN A 413 35.00 -19.71 31.41
N PRO A 414 34.96 -18.46 30.87
CA PRO A 414 33.75 -17.73 30.66
C PRO A 414 32.95 -18.23 29.46
N SER A 415 31.66 -18.34 29.65
CA SER A 415 30.67 -18.67 28.61
C SER A 415 30.58 -17.58 27.55
N PRO A 416 30.18 -17.86 26.29
CA PRO A 416 30.06 -16.84 25.25
C PRO A 416 28.87 -15.93 25.52
N VAL A 417 29.15 -14.63 25.50
CA VAL A 417 28.18 -13.54 25.70
C VAL A 417 27.27 -13.42 24.48
N SER A 418 25.96 -13.22 24.67
CA SER A 418 25.01 -13.12 23.58
C SER A 418 25.22 -11.83 22.75
N PRO A 419 24.86 -11.82 21.45
CA PRO A 419 25.07 -10.68 20.56
C PRO A 419 24.42 -9.35 21.04
N PHE A 420 23.42 -9.42 21.92
CA PHE A 420 22.73 -8.25 22.49
C PHE A 420 23.53 -7.52 23.58
N GLU A 421 24.42 -8.19 24.28
CA GLU A 421 25.27 -7.54 25.30
C GLU A 421 26.48 -6.83 24.69
N ALA A 422 26.97 -7.30 23.54
CA ALA A 422 28.07 -6.67 22.80
C ALA A 422 27.71 -5.29 22.21
N ASP A 423 26.44 -5.05 21.85
CA ASP A 423 25.99 -3.77 21.29
C ASP A 423 25.77 -2.69 22.35
N ARG A 424 25.45 -3.10 23.58
CA ARG A 424 25.29 -2.19 24.73
C ARG A 424 26.61 -1.60 25.23
N ALA A 425 27.71 -2.33 25.06
CA ALA A 425 29.05 -1.88 25.44
C ALA A 425 29.67 -0.89 24.44
N ARG A 426 29.17 -0.83 23.19
CA ARG A 426 29.66 0.12 22.16
C ARG A 426 29.03 1.51 22.22
N LYS A 427 27.89 1.67 22.85
CA LYS A 427 27.16 2.96 22.96
C LYS A 427 27.54 3.81 24.16
N GLY A 428 28.49 3.42 24.98
CA GLY A 428 28.86 4.05 26.24
C GLY A 428 30.20 4.80 26.29
N ARG A 429 30.78 5.17 25.12
CA ARG A 429 31.98 6.00 25.11
C ARG A 429 31.69 7.37 24.50
N SER A 430 31.54 8.36 25.35
CA SER A 430 31.59 9.78 25.04
C SER A 430 33.00 10.16 24.59
N PHE A 431 33.09 10.87 23.46
CA PHE A 431 34.31 11.53 23.00
C PHE A 431 34.28 12.97 23.48
N ASP A 432 35.29 13.35 24.24
CA ASP A 432 35.68 14.73 24.45
C ASP A 432 36.66 15.16 23.34
N PRO A 433 36.56 16.41 22.85
CA PRO A 433 37.48 16.91 21.84
C PRO A 433 38.53 17.83 22.43
N GLU A 434 39.80 17.50 22.27
CA GLU A 434 40.88 18.47 22.46
C GLU A 434 41.81 18.56 21.24
N MET A 435 41.79 19.76 20.71
CA MET A 435 42.80 20.54 19.95
C MET A 435 43.96 19.86 19.22
N SER A 436 44.09 20.22 17.92
CA SER A 436 45.27 20.94 17.45
C SER A 436 45.08 21.43 16.00
N ALA A 437 45.38 22.70 15.82
CA ALA A 437 45.39 23.47 14.60
C ALA A 437 46.70 23.23 13.78
N THR A 438 46.67 23.33 12.48
CA THR A 438 47.27 24.43 11.68
C THR A 438 47.17 24.15 10.14
N PRO A 439 47.33 25.16 9.28
CA PRO A 439 46.57 25.26 8.04
C PRO A 439 47.45 25.05 6.78
N SER A 440 46.81 24.82 5.65
CA SER A 440 47.42 24.99 4.33
C SER A 440 46.45 25.62 3.35
N ALA A 441 46.85 26.70 2.75
CA ALA A 441 46.14 27.58 1.85
C ALA A 441 46.20 27.09 0.37
N PRO A 442 45.67 27.82 -0.64
CA PRO A 442 44.76 27.30 -1.65
C PRO A 442 45.43 27.16 -3.04
N VAL A 443 44.80 26.38 -3.90
CA VAL A 443 45.09 26.41 -5.35
C VAL A 443 43.86 26.91 -6.10
N GLN A 444 44.07 28.05 -6.78
CA GLN A 444 43.16 28.67 -7.73
C GLN A 444 43.06 27.86 -9.01
N ALA A 445 41.89 27.73 -9.56
CA ALA A 445 41.70 27.52 -11.00
C ALA A 445 40.55 28.42 -11.47
N GLN A 446 40.92 29.39 -12.28
CA GLN A 446 40.04 30.28 -13.02
C GLN A 446 39.38 29.55 -14.17
N THR A 447 38.08 29.70 -14.35
CA THR A 447 37.49 29.78 -15.69
C THR A 447 36.31 30.76 -15.67
N SER A 448 36.45 31.75 -16.50
CA SER A 448 35.53 32.83 -16.81
C SER A 448 34.31 32.33 -17.59
N ALA A 449 33.09 32.72 -17.16
CA ALA A 449 31.95 32.87 -18.06
C ALA A 449 31.10 34.05 -17.58
N THR A 450 30.99 35.01 -18.43
CA THR A 450 30.21 36.25 -18.34
C THR A 450 28.70 35.92 -18.22
N ALA A 451 28.06 36.40 -17.17
CA ALA A 451 26.62 36.55 -17.14
C ALA A 451 26.27 37.84 -16.38
N THR A 452 25.44 38.60 -17.00
CA THR A 452 24.95 39.94 -16.67
C THR A 452 24.37 39.99 -15.27
N ALA A 453 24.95 40.82 -14.41
CA ALA A 453 24.47 41.08 -13.07
C ALA A 453 23.26 42.03 -13.13
N VAL A 454 22.11 41.53 -12.70
CA VAL A 454 21.03 42.37 -12.16
C VAL A 454 21.36 42.57 -10.69
N ALA A 455 21.60 43.79 -10.28
CA ALA A 455 21.89 44.16 -8.91
C ALA A 455 20.68 43.83 -8.03
N VAL A 456 20.85 42.84 -7.16
CA VAL A 456 19.95 42.62 -6.00
C VAL A 456 20.56 43.38 -4.85
N GLU A 457 19.90 44.45 -4.39
CA GLU A 457 20.24 45.17 -3.17
C GLU A 457 20.33 44.20 -2.00
N GLU A 458 21.47 44.16 -1.31
CA GLU A 458 21.63 43.43 -0.04
C GLU A 458 20.67 44.04 1.00
N PRO A 459 19.82 43.28 1.65
CA PRO A 459 18.91 43.82 2.66
C PRO A 459 19.74 44.32 3.87
N GLN A 460 19.55 45.57 4.23
CA GLN A 460 20.06 46.08 5.52
C GLN A 460 19.42 45.35 6.68
N PRO A 461 20.12 45.02 7.75
CA PRO A 461 19.54 44.31 8.90
C PRO A 461 18.39 45.11 9.48
N SER A 462 17.21 44.52 9.51
CA SER A 462 15.97 45.12 9.99
C SER A 462 15.47 44.31 11.21
N GLU A 463 15.18 44.99 12.30
CA GLU A 463 14.57 44.40 13.50
C GLU A 463 13.02 44.42 13.48
N ASP A 464 12.43 44.91 12.40
CA ASP A 464 10.97 44.93 12.27
C ASP A 464 10.40 43.55 11.96
N PRO A 465 9.54 42.98 12.87
CA PRO A 465 8.98 41.64 12.70
C PRO A 465 8.19 41.45 11.40
N GLY A 466 7.55 42.51 10.89
CA GLY A 466 6.77 42.46 9.65
C GLY A 466 7.65 42.29 8.41
N THR A 467 8.78 42.99 8.37
CA THR A 467 9.77 42.89 7.27
C THR A 467 10.40 41.50 7.25
N ILE A 468 10.76 40.95 8.42
CA ILE A 468 11.32 39.60 8.54
C ILE A 468 10.29 38.54 8.09
N LEU A 469 9.02 38.68 8.48
CA LEU A 469 7.94 37.80 8.03
C LEU A 469 7.79 37.82 6.51
N GLY A 470 7.82 39.01 5.89
CA GLY A 470 7.74 39.14 4.43
C GLY A 470 8.83 38.38 3.69
N HIS A 471 10.09 38.45 4.17
CA HIS A 471 11.20 37.68 3.60
C HIS A 471 11.09 36.17 3.82
N VAL A 472 10.57 35.73 4.96
CA VAL A 472 10.29 34.30 5.23
C VAL A 472 9.21 33.77 4.28
N VAL A 473 8.15 34.55 4.02
CA VAL A 473 7.08 34.19 3.06
C VAL A 473 7.64 34.02 1.64
N VAL A 474 8.42 35.00 1.15
CA VAL A 474 9.05 34.95 -0.19
C VAL A 474 10.05 33.78 -0.31
N ALA A 475 10.76 33.44 0.75
CA ALA A 475 11.67 32.30 0.75
C ALA A 475 10.93 30.95 0.68
N LEU A 476 9.77 30.86 1.35
CA LEU A 476 8.93 29.65 1.35
C LEU A 476 8.17 29.48 0.03
N GLU A 477 7.71 30.55 -0.63
CA GLU A 477 7.11 30.50 -1.97
C GLU A 477 8.02 29.85 -3.02
N LYS A 478 9.33 30.01 -2.87
CA LYS A 478 10.32 29.40 -3.77
C LYS A 478 10.63 27.93 -3.45
N SER A 479 10.09 27.38 -2.37
CA SER A 479 10.31 25.99 -1.96
C SER A 479 9.25 25.05 -2.53
N PRO A 480 9.57 23.79 -2.86
CA PRO A 480 8.59 22.82 -3.37
C PRO A 480 7.44 22.61 -2.37
N GLY A 481 6.20 22.93 -2.77
CA GLY A 481 4.99 22.79 -1.92
C GLY A 481 4.86 23.85 -0.83
N GLY A 482 5.58 24.98 -0.92
CA GLY A 482 5.56 26.06 0.07
C GLY A 482 4.43 27.08 -0.12
N ASP A 483 3.77 27.12 -1.28
CA ASP A 483 2.78 28.16 -1.64
C ASP A 483 1.61 28.28 -0.62
N ASN A 484 1.04 27.16 -0.20
CA ASN A 484 -0.06 27.13 0.78
C ASN A 484 0.40 27.57 2.18
N LEU A 485 1.65 27.26 2.55
CA LEU A 485 2.24 27.69 3.81
C LEU A 485 2.55 29.18 3.78
N ALA A 486 3.16 29.66 2.72
CA ALA A 486 3.50 31.06 2.49
C ALA A 486 2.24 31.96 2.56
N SER A 487 1.16 31.60 1.88
CA SER A 487 -0.11 32.33 1.93
C SER A 487 -0.72 32.35 3.34
N THR A 488 -0.64 31.26 4.09
CA THR A 488 -1.15 31.20 5.46
C THR A 488 -0.30 32.03 6.43
N LEU A 489 1.01 32.08 6.25
CA LEU A 489 1.92 32.91 7.06
C LEU A 489 1.81 34.40 6.72
N ALA A 490 1.52 34.75 5.47
CA ALA A 490 1.30 36.14 5.04
C ALA A 490 0.09 36.79 5.73
N GLU A 491 -0.93 35.99 6.10
CA GLU A 491 -2.10 36.46 6.85
C GLU A 491 -1.85 36.55 8.38
N GLY A 492 -0.72 36.01 8.85
CA GLY A 492 -0.33 35.98 10.26
C GLY A 492 0.26 37.27 10.77
N THR A 493 0.40 37.37 12.08
CA THR A 493 1.11 38.44 12.77
C THR A 493 2.42 37.91 13.36
N ALA A 494 3.53 38.63 13.14
CA ALA A 494 4.83 38.26 13.67
C ALA A 494 5.22 39.11 14.88
N ALA A 495 5.86 38.50 15.86
CA ALA A 495 6.45 39.15 17.02
C ALA A 495 7.79 38.51 17.36
N ILE A 496 8.78 39.32 17.74
CA ILE A 496 10.09 38.82 18.17
C ILE A 496 10.10 38.69 19.70
N GLN A 497 10.33 37.48 20.20
CA GLN A 497 10.49 37.19 21.62
C GLN A 497 11.90 36.63 21.88
N GLY A 498 12.83 37.51 22.29
CA GLY A 498 14.24 37.14 22.48
C GLY A 498 14.90 36.68 21.18
N ASN A 499 15.26 35.40 21.05
CA ASN A 499 15.84 34.79 19.86
C ASN A 499 14.84 33.97 19.01
N GLU A 500 13.54 34.14 19.27
CA GLU A 500 12.48 33.45 18.49
C GLU A 500 11.59 34.45 17.75
N LEU A 501 11.34 34.19 16.47
CA LEU A 501 10.30 34.84 15.70
C LEU A 501 9.01 34.02 15.86
N VAL A 502 8.05 34.54 16.63
CA VAL A 502 6.76 33.91 16.86
C VAL A 502 5.77 34.45 15.84
N ILE A 503 5.26 33.56 14.97
CA ILE A 503 4.26 33.91 13.96
C ILE A 503 2.91 33.36 14.40
N THR A 504 1.95 34.23 14.65
CA THR A 504 0.58 33.85 15.04
C THR A 504 -0.30 33.77 13.82
N VAL A 505 -0.89 32.59 13.58
CA VAL A 505 -1.79 32.34 12.44
C VAL A 505 -3.21 32.00 12.91
N ALA A 506 -4.22 32.36 12.14
CA ALA A 506 -5.64 32.09 12.44
C ALA A 506 -6.00 30.61 12.15
N ARG A 507 -5.28 29.67 12.77
CA ARG A 507 -5.50 28.23 12.65
C ARG A 507 -5.46 27.55 14.02
N PRO A 508 -6.19 26.42 14.22
CA PRO A 508 -6.15 25.67 15.48
C PRO A 508 -4.74 25.12 15.77
N GLN A 509 -4.36 25.17 17.04
CA GLN A 509 -3.04 24.71 17.53
C GLN A 509 -2.72 23.24 17.12
N SER A 510 -3.75 22.40 16.95
CA SER A 510 -3.61 21.00 16.57
C SER A 510 -3.12 20.78 15.13
N VAL A 511 -3.28 21.77 14.26
CA VAL A 511 -2.89 21.68 12.83
C VAL A 511 -1.45 22.17 12.59
N ILE A 512 -0.94 23.02 13.46
CA ILE A 512 0.39 23.66 13.30
C ILE A 512 1.55 22.68 13.14
N PRO A 513 1.65 21.56 13.90
CA PRO A 513 2.76 20.63 13.74
C PRO A 513 2.85 19.98 12.35
N PHE A 514 1.73 19.97 11.60
CA PHE A 514 1.64 19.36 10.27
C PHE A 514 1.77 20.37 9.13
N MET A 515 1.83 21.68 9.43
CA MET A 515 1.87 22.73 8.40
C MET A 515 3.28 22.94 7.82
N MET A 516 4.33 22.62 8.56
CA MET A 516 5.71 22.88 8.16
C MET A 516 6.57 21.63 8.33
N ASN A 517 7.17 21.15 7.24
CA ASN A 517 8.13 20.05 7.29
C ASN A 517 9.52 20.54 7.79
N ALA A 518 10.44 19.60 8.03
CA ALA A 518 11.77 19.92 8.56
C ALA A 518 12.60 20.82 7.62
N GLU A 519 12.45 20.65 6.31
CA GLU A 519 13.14 21.40 5.28
C GLU A 519 12.63 22.85 5.19
N GLN A 520 11.31 23.02 5.17
CA GLN A 520 10.66 24.34 5.20
C GLN A 520 11.00 25.13 6.46
N LYS A 521 11.15 24.45 7.61
CA LYS A 521 11.57 25.06 8.86
C LYS A 521 13.02 25.57 8.80
N GLN A 522 13.89 24.84 8.13
CA GLN A 522 15.28 25.29 7.90
C GLN A 522 15.32 26.51 6.98
N ILE A 523 14.56 26.50 5.88
CA ILE A 523 14.46 27.63 4.95
C ILE A 523 13.94 28.89 5.64
N ALA A 524 12.85 28.76 6.42
CA ALA A 524 12.27 29.86 7.18
C ALA A 524 13.24 30.44 8.22
N THR A 525 13.98 29.57 8.93
CA THR A 525 14.98 29.97 9.92
C THR A 525 16.19 30.66 9.28
N ALA A 526 16.66 30.18 8.11
CA ALA A 526 17.75 30.79 7.35
C ALA A 526 17.33 32.17 6.82
N ALA A 527 16.13 32.30 6.26
CA ALA A 527 15.60 33.57 5.77
C ALA A 527 15.41 34.60 6.89
N ALA A 528 14.85 34.19 8.04
CA ALA A 528 14.70 35.07 9.20
C ALA A 528 16.07 35.53 9.74
N THR A 529 17.06 34.64 9.79
CA THR A 529 18.41 34.93 10.29
C THR A 529 19.16 35.88 9.37
N SER A 530 19.02 35.73 8.03
CA SER A 530 19.70 36.59 7.04
C SER A 530 19.22 38.05 7.10
N VAL A 531 17.93 38.26 7.38
CA VAL A 531 17.34 39.62 7.42
C VAL A 531 17.55 40.26 8.79
N ALA A 532 17.48 39.50 9.86
CA ALA A 532 17.67 40.02 11.22
C ALA A 532 19.15 40.26 11.61
N GLY A 533 20.10 39.70 10.85
CA GLY A 533 21.54 39.78 11.17
C GLY A 533 21.94 39.02 12.45
N ARG A 534 21.05 38.26 13.04
CA ARG A 534 21.25 37.41 14.22
C ARG A 534 20.47 36.09 14.09
N THR A 535 20.91 35.05 14.78
CA THR A 535 20.22 33.74 14.74
C THR A 535 18.84 33.83 15.37
N LEU A 536 17.79 33.68 14.55
CA LEU A 536 16.39 33.63 14.98
C LEU A 536 15.81 32.25 14.68
N LYS A 537 15.11 31.69 15.65
CA LYS A 537 14.32 30.46 15.49
C LYS A 537 12.88 30.81 15.16
N VAL A 538 12.31 30.20 14.12
CA VAL A 538 10.92 30.44 13.73
C VAL A 538 10.00 29.47 14.44
N THR A 539 8.97 30.00 15.12
CA THR A 539 7.94 29.24 15.82
C THR A 539 6.56 29.76 15.41
N ILE A 540 5.66 28.84 15.00
CA ILE A 540 4.29 29.16 14.60
C ILE A 540 3.35 28.83 15.76
N VAL A 541 2.42 29.75 16.07
CA VAL A 541 1.43 29.60 17.13
C VAL A 541 0.04 29.87 16.57
N GLY A 542 -0.93 29.01 16.91
CA GLY A 542 -2.34 29.21 16.54
C GLY A 542 -3.01 30.20 17.49
N GLY A 543 -3.69 31.19 16.94
CA GLY A 543 -4.44 32.18 17.72
C GLY A 543 -5.58 32.80 16.92
N ALA A 544 -6.61 33.31 17.60
CA ALA A 544 -7.63 34.12 16.94
C ALA A 544 -7.02 35.49 16.56
N LYS A 545 -7.41 36.01 15.37
CA LYS A 545 -7.00 37.34 14.87
C LYS A 545 -7.37 38.40 15.90
N PRO A 546 -6.47 39.27 16.36
CA PRO A 546 -6.86 40.41 17.17
C PRO A 546 -7.68 41.39 16.31
N ASP A 547 -8.91 41.65 16.71
CA ASP A 547 -9.75 42.68 16.09
C ASP A 547 -9.06 44.04 16.19
N ALA A 548 -8.95 44.71 15.05
CA ALA A 548 -8.47 46.08 14.96
C ALA A 548 -9.52 47.04 15.50
N ASN A 549 -9.57 47.25 16.81
CA ASN A 549 -10.04 48.45 17.45
C ASN A 549 -9.55 48.49 18.90
N GLY A 550 -8.73 49.46 19.18
CA GLY A 550 -8.20 49.71 20.51
C GLY A 550 -9.28 50.17 21.49
N SER A 551 -9.36 49.56 22.62
CA SER A 551 -9.73 50.24 23.88
C SER A 551 -9.32 49.40 25.10
N ALA A 552 -8.53 50.06 25.97
CA ALA A 552 -8.41 49.96 27.41
C ALA A 552 -8.45 48.61 28.12
N ALA A 553 -7.35 48.38 28.77
CA ALA A 553 -7.08 47.41 29.84
C ALA A 553 -8.25 47.23 30.82
N THR A 554 -8.67 45.96 30.97
CA THR A 554 -9.35 45.52 32.20
C THR A 554 -8.50 44.45 32.83
N VAL A 555 -7.93 44.76 33.99
CA VAL A 555 -7.17 43.88 34.87
C VAL A 555 -8.10 42.78 35.36
N VAL A 556 -7.92 41.56 34.90
CA VAL A 556 -8.55 40.36 35.46
C VAL A 556 -7.49 39.66 36.35
N ARG A 557 -7.81 39.61 37.64
CA ARG A 557 -7.03 38.93 38.69
C ARG A 557 -6.89 37.43 38.35
N PRO A 558 -5.74 36.81 38.68
CA PRO A 558 -5.50 35.39 38.46
C PRO A 558 -6.39 34.53 39.37
N ARG A 559 -7.24 33.70 38.82
CA ARG A 559 -7.83 32.57 39.53
C ARG A 559 -6.77 31.49 39.69
N ASN A 560 -6.37 31.24 40.92
CA ASN A 560 -5.58 30.09 41.33
C ASN A 560 -6.32 28.78 40.97
N GLY A 561 -5.83 28.11 39.97
CA GLY A 561 -6.19 26.74 39.61
C GLY A 561 -4.99 26.10 38.93
N ALA A 562 -4.23 25.27 39.65
CA ALA A 562 -3.16 24.48 39.05
C ALA A 562 -3.73 23.68 37.90
N SER A 563 -3.10 23.73 36.71
CA SER A 563 -3.57 23.03 35.50
C SER A 563 -3.63 21.51 35.79
N ALA A 564 -4.56 20.80 35.12
CA ALA A 564 -4.68 19.34 35.27
C ALA A 564 -3.33 18.62 35.09
N ARG A 565 -2.47 19.18 34.24
CA ARG A 565 -1.12 18.66 33.98
C ARG A 565 -0.16 18.85 35.16
N SER A 566 -0.25 19.97 35.89
CA SER A 566 0.55 20.21 37.09
C SER A 566 0.13 19.26 38.21
N ARG A 567 -1.17 19.05 38.42
CA ARG A 567 -1.70 18.09 39.38
C ARG A 567 -1.31 16.66 39.09
N ALA A 568 -1.33 16.25 37.78
CA ALA A 568 -0.88 14.93 37.36
C ALA A 568 0.65 14.75 37.55
N ALA A 569 1.44 15.81 37.42
CA ALA A 569 2.88 15.75 37.60
C ALA A 569 3.28 15.64 39.10
N GLU A 570 2.42 16.06 40.02
CA GLU A 570 2.59 15.99 41.47
C GLU A 570 2.08 14.67 42.07
N ASP A 571 1.37 13.84 41.31
CA ASP A 571 0.88 12.54 41.76
C ASP A 571 2.04 11.58 42.06
N PRO A 572 2.09 10.98 43.27
CA PRO A 572 3.19 10.11 43.70
C PRO A 572 3.43 8.90 42.83
N ILE A 573 2.38 8.40 42.12
CA ILE A 573 2.49 7.26 41.23
C ILE A 573 3.17 7.71 39.94
N VAL A 574 2.77 8.86 39.39
CA VAL A 574 3.35 9.45 38.19
C VAL A 574 4.82 9.82 38.39
N GLN A 575 5.18 10.35 39.58
CA GLN A 575 6.57 10.64 39.93
C GLN A 575 7.43 9.37 39.98
N ARG A 576 6.94 8.30 40.60
CA ARG A 576 7.64 6.99 40.60
C ARG A 576 7.80 6.37 39.22
N MET A 577 6.82 6.54 38.33
CA MET A 577 6.92 6.09 36.94
C MET A 577 7.97 6.89 36.16
N ARG A 578 8.06 8.19 36.39
CA ARG A 578 9.10 9.04 35.77
C ARG A 578 10.50 8.67 36.27
N GLU A 579 10.66 8.45 37.56
CA GLU A 579 11.96 8.11 38.17
C GLU A 579 12.43 6.69 37.79
N LYS A 580 11.52 5.70 37.77
CA LYS A 580 11.89 4.30 37.50
C LYS A 580 11.98 3.95 36.04
N PHE A 581 11.17 4.58 35.19
CA PHE A 581 11.00 4.18 33.79
C PHE A 581 11.29 5.29 32.78
N GLY A 582 11.66 6.50 33.22
CA GLY A 582 11.89 7.66 32.34
C GLY A 582 10.63 8.09 31.57
N ALA A 583 9.43 7.80 32.11
CA ALA A 583 8.17 8.05 31.41
C ALA A 583 7.84 9.55 31.35
N GLU A 584 7.33 10.02 30.19
CA GLU A 584 6.86 11.40 30.01
C GLU A 584 5.34 11.47 29.95
N ILE A 585 4.77 12.53 30.60
CA ILE A 585 3.33 12.79 30.54
C ILE A 585 3.00 13.36 29.14
N ARG A 586 2.39 12.56 28.26
CA ARG A 586 1.98 13.02 26.93
C ARG A 586 0.60 13.65 26.93
N THR A 587 -0.37 13.06 27.63
CA THR A 587 -1.76 13.54 27.66
C THR A 587 -2.34 13.35 29.05
N VAL A 588 -3.08 14.35 29.55
CA VAL A 588 -3.84 14.28 30.81
C VAL A 588 -5.31 14.51 30.48
N ILE A 589 -6.16 13.55 30.83
CA ILE A 589 -7.61 13.64 30.68
C ILE A 589 -8.21 13.86 32.07
N ASP A 590 -8.77 15.05 32.33
CA ASP A 590 -9.45 15.35 33.58
C ASP A 590 -10.93 14.96 33.46
N HIS A 591 -11.34 13.92 34.18
CA HIS A 591 -12.73 13.43 34.17
C HIS A 591 -13.66 14.23 35.09
N ARG A 592 -13.18 15.28 35.76
CA ARG A 592 -13.96 16.11 36.70
C ARG A 592 -14.76 17.24 36.02
N ASP A 593 -14.47 17.54 34.76
CA ASP A 593 -15.17 18.57 33.99
C ASP A 593 -16.42 18.05 33.22
N LYS A 594 -16.93 16.86 33.61
CA LYS A 594 -18.21 16.32 33.13
C LYS A 594 -19.21 16.24 34.27
N ASN A 595 -19.67 17.40 34.75
CA ASN A 595 -20.95 17.58 35.44
C ASN A 595 -21.48 18.98 35.14
#